data_d6cd3e42aca6e3580ad0fecf6771bd3f
#
_entry.id   d6cd3e42aca6e3580ad0fecf6771bd3f
#
_cell.length_a   1.000
_cell.length_b   1.000
_cell.length_c   1.000
_cell.angle_alpha   90.00
_cell.angle_beta   90.00
_cell.angle_gamma   90.00
#
_symmetry.space_group_name_H-M   'P 1'
#
loop_
_entity.id
_entity.type
_entity.pdbx_description
1 polymer ?
#
loop_
_entity_poly.entity_id
_entity_poly.type
_entity_poly.pdbx_seq_one_letter_code
_entity_poly.pdbx_strand_id
1 'polypeptide(L)'
;MPTVIGHHDVKDTKHWLSSSKREEFFGPLGVTNIRTFVDPQNPAHVALVMDVPDLDALMAAMQDAKAAEAMDHDGVLAETLVILIEEKAG
;
A
#
# COMPACT_ATOMS: atom_id res chain seq x y z
N MET A 1 12.64 9.74 -7.44
CA MET A 1 11.37 9.24 -6.84
C MET A 1 11.70 8.13 -5.86
N PRO A 2 11.41 8.30 -4.57
CA PRO A 2 11.65 7.22 -3.62
C PRO A 2 10.71 6.05 -3.85
N THR A 3 11.21 4.86 -3.56
CA THR A 3 10.39 3.65 -3.55
C THR A 3 9.87 3.45 -2.13
N VAL A 4 8.59 3.12 -2.03
CA VAL A 4 7.91 2.90 -0.75
C VAL A 4 7.38 1.48 -0.72
N ILE A 5 7.54 0.83 0.42
CA ILE A 5 6.98 -0.50 0.67
C ILE A 5 5.95 -0.37 1.77
N GLY A 6 4.74 -0.90 1.52
CA GLY A 6 3.73 -1.06 2.57
C GLY A 6 3.43 -2.53 2.75
N HIS A 7 3.56 -3.06 3.97
CA HIS A 7 3.17 -4.44 4.20
C HIS A 7 2.18 -4.52 5.36
N HIS A 8 1.31 -5.50 5.30
CA HIS A 8 0.20 -5.65 6.25
C HIS A 8 -0.46 -7.01 6.09
N ASP A 9 -1.34 -7.35 7.02
CA ASP A 9 -2.19 -8.51 6.90
C ASP A 9 -3.52 -8.14 6.24
N VAL A 10 -4.13 -9.10 5.55
CA VAL A 10 -5.44 -8.92 4.91
C VAL A 10 -6.38 -10.07 5.27
N LYS A 11 -7.67 -9.81 5.20
CA LYS A 11 -8.71 -10.80 5.49
C LYS A 11 -8.86 -11.82 4.37
N ASP A 12 -8.69 -11.38 3.12
CA ASP A 12 -8.86 -12.20 1.92
C ASP A 12 -7.86 -11.74 0.86
N THR A 13 -6.81 -12.53 0.67
CA THR A 13 -5.72 -12.20 -0.25
C THR A 13 -6.19 -12.11 -1.70
N LYS A 14 -7.09 -13.00 -2.13
CA LYS A 14 -7.61 -12.96 -3.51
C LYS A 14 -8.39 -11.68 -3.77
N HIS A 15 -9.22 -11.26 -2.83
CA HIS A 15 -9.97 -10.02 -2.92
C HIS A 15 -9.01 -8.83 -2.99
N TRP A 16 -8.01 -8.78 -2.12
CA TRP A 16 -7.01 -7.72 -2.11
C TRP A 16 -6.27 -7.62 -3.44
N LEU A 17 -5.83 -8.76 -3.99
CA LEU A 17 -5.10 -8.79 -5.26
C LEU A 17 -5.96 -8.30 -6.45
N SER A 18 -7.26 -8.59 -6.42
CA SER A 18 -8.17 -8.24 -7.52
C SER A 18 -8.72 -6.81 -7.45
N SER A 19 -8.51 -6.12 -6.34
CA SER A 19 -9.09 -4.80 -6.13
C SER A 19 -8.39 -3.72 -6.97
N SER A 20 -9.19 -2.80 -7.52
CA SER A 20 -8.69 -1.62 -8.24
C SER A 20 -8.55 -0.39 -7.33
N LYS A 21 -8.86 -0.52 -6.04
CA LYS A 21 -8.84 0.61 -5.11
C LYS A 21 -7.44 1.22 -4.95
N ARG A 22 -6.40 0.41 -5.06
CA ARG A 22 -5.02 0.93 -4.98
C ARG A 22 -4.76 1.96 -6.06
N GLU A 23 -5.08 1.62 -7.31
CA GLU A 23 -4.88 2.53 -8.44
C GLU A 23 -5.75 3.76 -8.31
N GLU A 24 -6.98 3.60 -7.87
CA GLU A 24 -7.91 4.71 -7.66
C GLU A 24 -7.41 5.67 -6.58
N PHE A 25 -6.82 5.14 -5.51
CA PHE A 25 -6.32 5.95 -4.40
C PHE A 25 -4.98 6.59 -4.72
N PHE A 26 -4.03 5.81 -5.24
CA PHE A 26 -2.66 6.27 -5.46
C PHE A 26 -2.46 7.01 -6.78
N GLY A 27 -3.29 6.74 -7.80
CA GLY A 27 -3.17 7.39 -9.10
C GLY A 27 -3.14 8.91 -9.04
N PRO A 28 -4.10 9.55 -8.35
CA PRO A 28 -4.10 11.02 -8.23
C PRO A 28 -2.89 11.61 -7.53
N LEU A 29 -2.15 10.79 -6.76
CA LEU A 29 -0.92 11.22 -6.09
C LEU A 29 0.31 11.11 -6.99
N GLY A 30 0.13 10.66 -8.23
CA GLY A 30 1.25 10.46 -9.17
C GLY A 30 2.07 9.21 -8.92
N VAL A 31 1.58 8.31 -8.08
CA VAL A 31 2.26 7.05 -7.77
C VAL A 31 2.28 6.15 -9.01
N THR A 32 3.42 5.53 -9.27
CA THR A 32 3.64 4.64 -10.42
C THR A 32 4.30 3.35 -10.00
N ASN A 33 4.31 2.39 -10.92
CA ASN A 33 5.02 1.11 -10.75
C ASN A 33 4.60 0.36 -9.49
N ILE A 34 3.28 0.27 -9.28
CA ILE A 34 2.71 -0.46 -8.15
C ILE A 34 2.85 -1.95 -8.40
N ARG A 35 3.53 -2.66 -7.48
CA ARG A 35 3.72 -4.11 -7.54
C ARG A 35 3.25 -4.72 -6.24
N THR A 36 2.62 -5.88 -6.32
CA THR A 36 2.07 -6.58 -5.16
C THR A 36 2.84 -7.87 -4.89
N PHE A 37 2.94 -8.22 -3.62
CA PHE A 37 3.69 -9.39 -3.16
C PHE A 37 2.88 -10.13 -2.09
N VAL A 38 3.01 -11.44 -2.07
CA VAL A 38 2.35 -12.31 -1.08
C VAL A 38 3.42 -13.16 -0.40
N ASP A 39 3.35 -13.28 0.93
CA ASP A 39 4.25 -14.16 1.67
C ASP A 39 3.85 -15.62 1.38
N PRO A 40 4.71 -16.43 0.77
CA PRO A 40 4.35 -17.81 0.43
C PRO A 40 4.16 -18.71 1.66
N GLN A 41 4.69 -18.31 2.82
CA GLN A 41 4.55 -19.07 4.05
C GLN A 41 3.38 -18.60 4.92
N ASN A 42 2.91 -17.37 4.67
CA ASN A 42 1.75 -16.80 5.35
C ASN A 42 0.98 -15.91 4.36
N PRO A 43 0.13 -16.52 3.51
CA PRO A 43 -0.53 -15.77 2.43
C PRO A 43 -1.43 -14.62 2.88
N ALA A 44 -1.78 -14.55 4.16
CA ALA A 44 -2.52 -13.41 4.70
C ALA A 44 -1.63 -12.17 4.85
N HIS A 45 -0.31 -12.34 4.84
CA HIS A 45 0.63 -11.22 4.92
C HIS A 45 1.08 -10.84 3.52
N VAL A 46 0.85 -9.60 3.15
CA VAL A 46 1.08 -9.10 1.80
C VAL A 46 1.83 -7.77 1.83
N ALA A 47 2.38 -7.40 0.69
CA ALA A 47 3.08 -6.13 0.55
C ALA A 47 2.77 -5.50 -0.81
N LEU A 48 2.89 -4.19 -0.86
CA LEU A 48 2.94 -3.49 -2.12
C LEU A 48 4.18 -2.59 -2.16
N VAL A 49 4.74 -2.46 -3.34
CA VAL A 49 5.92 -1.61 -3.60
C VAL A 49 5.53 -0.64 -4.69
N MET A 50 5.87 0.63 -4.51
CA MET A 50 5.48 1.67 -5.46
C MET A 50 6.49 2.80 -5.48
N ASP A 51 6.54 3.53 -6.58
CA ASP A 51 7.35 4.74 -6.71
C ASP A 51 6.47 5.96 -6.43
N VAL A 52 6.92 6.81 -5.50
CA VAL A 52 6.14 7.93 -4.98
C VAL A 52 6.87 9.25 -5.28
N PRO A 53 6.29 10.15 -6.08
CA PRO A 53 6.96 11.42 -6.40
C PRO A 53 6.96 12.43 -5.25
N ASP A 54 5.97 12.36 -4.37
CA ASP A 54 5.81 13.32 -3.27
C ASP A 54 5.41 12.58 -2.00
N LEU A 55 6.40 12.33 -1.13
CA LEU A 55 6.18 11.61 0.12
C LEU A 55 5.26 12.36 1.08
N ASP A 56 5.37 13.69 1.13
CA ASP A 56 4.51 14.47 2.02
C ASP A 56 3.05 14.36 1.62
N ALA A 57 2.78 14.38 0.30
CA ALA A 57 1.42 14.19 -0.22
C ALA A 57 0.89 12.80 0.13
N LEU A 58 1.74 11.76 0.01
CA LEU A 58 1.36 10.39 0.37
C LEU A 58 1.01 10.30 1.86
N MET A 59 1.86 10.82 2.73
CA MET A 59 1.64 10.74 4.18
C MET A 59 0.38 11.50 4.59
N ALA A 60 0.13 12.65 3.97
CA ALA A 60 -1.11 13.40 4.19
C ALA A 60 -2.34 12.61 3.74
N ALA A 61 -2.26 11.98 2.56
CA ALA A 61 -3.35 11.17 2.03
C ALA A 61 -3.66 9.96 2.92
N MET A 62 -2.64 9.36 3.54
CA MET A 62 -2.82 8.23 4.45
C MET A 62 -3.56 8.62 5.74
N GLN A 63 -3.66 9.91 6.05
CA GLN A 63 -4.45 10.41 7.18
C GLN A 63 -5.90 10.73 6.80
N ASP A 64 -6.22 10.69 5.51
CA ASP A 64 -7.56 11.01 5.00
C ASP A 64 -8.51 9.82 5.22
N ALA A 65 -9.80 10.12 5.43
CA ALA A 65 -10.84 9.10 5.54
C ALA A 65 -10.91 8.18 4.31
N LYS A 66 -10.54 8.68 3.13
CA LYS A 66 -10.51 7.88 1.89
C LYS A 66 -9.51 6.73 1.99
N ALA A 67 -8.38 6.93 2.67
CA ALA A 67 -7.41 5.86 2.89
C ALA A 67 -8.02 4.76 3.76
N ALA A 68 -8.70 5.13 4.84
CA ALA A 68 -9.37 4.18 5.71
C ALA A 68 -10.46 3.41 4.96
N GLU A 69 -11.24 4.09 4.12
CA GLU A 69 -12.28 3.46 3.30
C GLU A 69 -11.68 2.46 2.30
N ALA A 70 -10.58 2.83 1.63
CA ALA A 70 -9.92 1.95 0.68
C ALA A 70 -9.37 0.70 1.37
N MET A 71 -8.75 0.86 2.52
CA MET A 71 -8.22 -0.26 3.31
C MET A 71 -9.35 -1.18 3.77
N ASP A 72 -10.44 -0.61 4.26
CA ASP A 72 -11.61 -1.40 4.70
C ASP A 72 -12.21 -2.19 3.54
N HIS A 73 -12.37 -1.56 2.38
CA HIS A 73 -12.87 -2.22 1.16
C HIS A 73 -12.01 -3.42 0.79
N ASP A 74 -10.70 -3.27 0.87
CA ASP A 74 -9.74 -4.32 0.46
C ASP A 74 -9.47 -5.34 1.56
N GLY A 75 -10.07 -5.18 2.73
CA GLY A 75 -9.89 -6.10 3.85
C GLY A 75 -8.52 -5.97 4.52
N VAL A 76 -7.88 -4.82 4.41
CA VAL A 76 -6.59 -4.56 5.06
C VAL A 76 -6.80 -4.39 6.56
N LEU A 77 -6.00 -5.10 7.35
CA LEU A 77 -5.99 -4.95 8.81
C LEU A 77 -5.06 -3.77 9.13
N ALA A 78 -5.65 -2.59 9.27
CA ALA A 78 -4.89 -1.34 9.37
C ALA A 78 -3.89 -1.32 10.52
N GLU A 79 -4.18 -1.99 11.62
CA GLU A 79 -3.29 -2.08 12.78
C GLU A 79 -2.00 -2.86 12.49
N THR A 80 -1.96 -3.60 11.38
CA THR A 80 -0.77 -4.36 10.96
C THR A 80 0.07 -3.62 9.93
N LEU A 81 -0.38 -2.45 9.47
CA LEU A 81 0.28 -1.71 8.40
C LEU A 81 1.63 -1.15 8.85
N VAL A 82 2.66 -1.47 8.07
CA VAL A 82 4.01 -0.92 8.21
C VAL A 82 4.40 -0.28 6.88
N ILE A 83 4.87 0.94 6.93
CA ILE A 83 5.36 1.67 5.75
C ILE A 83 6.85 1.88 5.88
N LEU A 84 7.60 1.45 4.86
CA LEU A 84 9.05 1.61 4.78
C LEU A 84 9.37 2.49 3.57
N ILE A 85 10.24 3.45 3.76
CA ILE A 85 10.65 4.39 2.72
C ILE A 85 12.10 4.09 2.36
N GLU A 86 12.41 4.03 1.07
CA GLU A 86 13.75 3.76 0.59
C GLU A 86 14.74 4.82 1.11
N GLU A 87 15.84 4.35 1.69
CA GLU A 87 16.95 5.17 2.12
C GLU A 87 18.20 4.74 1.39
N LYS A 88 18.99 5.69 0.92
CA LYS A 88 20.26 5.36 0.28
C LYS A 88 21.24 4.84 1.33
N ALA A 89 21.82 3.67 1.06
CA ALA A 89 22.91 3.13 1.84
C ALA A 89 24.16 3.97 1.63
N GLY A 90 24.90 4.19 2.63
CA GLY A 90 26.14 4.94 2.59
C GLY A 90 26.12 6.25 3.28
#